data_1f9fefc22a90324eb029f80a3e325648
#
_entry.id   1f9fefc22a90324eb029f80a3e325648
#
_cell.length_a   1.000
_cell.length_b   1.000
_cell.length_c   1.000
_cell.angle_alpha   90.00
_cell.angle_beta   90.00
_cell.angle_gamma   90.00
#
_symmetry.space_group_name_H-M   'P 1'
#
loop_
_entity.id
_entity.type
_entity.pdbx_description
1 polymer ?
#
loop_
_entity_poly.entity_id
_entity_poly.type
_entity_poly.pdbx_seq_one_letter_code
_entity_poly.pdbx_strand_id
1 'polypeptide(L)'
;ARYLADYAPTLAINTLRLRLAALSRWHTDQGFADPTKSPLVRQVLKGIRSLHAVPEKRARPLELAVLQQIDQWLDVAIGNAQRSGDRPALLRQTRNRSLMLLGFWRGFRSDELVNLRVENIEVTPGQGMACYLGRTKGDRQLQGRVFKCPALSRLCPVTAFNAWVSLAGLTEGPVFRKIDRWGHVAEESLHVNSSIPLLRRPF
;
A
#
# COMPACT_ATOMS: atom_id res chain seq x y z
N ALA A 1 -2.44 8.13 -33.92
CA ALA A 1 -3.11 6.91 -34.36
C ALA A 1 -2.12 5.77 -34.61
N ARG A 2 -1.06 5.96 -35.46
CA ARG A 2 -0.04 4.93 -35.77
C ARG A 2 0.60 4.30 -34.54
N TYR A 3 1.09 5.11 -33.62
CA TYR A 3 1.64 4.64 -32.33
C TYR A 3 0.71 3.65 -31.60
N LEU A 4 -0.59 3.90 -31.57
CA LEU A 4 -1.55 3.00 -30.92
C LEU A 4 -1.65 1.66 -31.63
N ALA A 5 -1.67 1.67 -32.98
CA ALA A 5 -1.72 0.45 -33.77
C ALA A 5 -0.45 -0.39 -33.60
N ASP A 6 0.72 0.24 -33.63
CA ASP A 6 2.02 -0.43 -33.52
C ASP A 6 2.20 -1.12 -32.14
N TYR A 7 1.65 -0.54 -31.08
CA TYR A 7 1.78 -1.08 -29.71
C TYR A 7 0.54 -1.85 -29.21
N ALA A 8 -0.53 -1.92 -29.99
CA ALA A 8 -1.75 -2.65 -29.60
C ALA A 8 -1.53 -4.14 -29.28
N PRO A 9 -0.66 -4.89 -30.00
CA PRO A 9 -0.42 -6.31 -29.71
C PRO A 9 0.36 -6.54 -28.41
N THR A 10 1.15 -5.57 -27.94
CA THR A 10 2.11 -5.75 -26.86
C THR A 10 1.71 -5.06 -25.57
N LEU A 11 0.90 -4.02 -25.64
CA LEU A 11 0.52 -3.22 -24.47
C LEU A 11 -0.96 -3.37 -24.13
N ALA A 12 -1.22 -3.48 -22.82
CA ALA A 12 -2.59 -3.45 -22.31
C ALA A 12 -3.27 -2.12 -22.68
N ILE A 13 -4.58 -2.17 -22.94
CA ILE A 13 -5.39 -1.00 -23.33
C ILE A 13 -5.30 0.15 -22.30
N ASN A 14 -5.20 -0.17 -21.01
CA ASN A 14 -5.06 0.84 -19.97
C ASN A 14 -3.68 1.52 -20.00
N THR A 15 -2.63 0.81 -20.41
CA THR A 15 -1.30 1.39 -20.66
C THR A 15 -1.34 2.36 -21.83
N LEU A 16 -2.00 1.99 -22.94
CA LEU A 16 -2.17 2.88 -24.09
C LEU A 16 -2.95 4.14 -23.71
N ARG A 17 -4.01 4.02 -22.90
CA ARG A 17 -4.77 5.16 -22.38
C ARG A 17 -3.93 6.07 -21.50
N LEU A 18 -3.10 5.50 -20.62
CA LEU A 18 -2.21 6.28 -19.76
C LEU A 18 -1.20 7.08 -20.59
N ARG A 19 -0.64 6.46 -21.65
CA ARG A 19 0.28 7.14 -22.58
C ARG A 19 -0.41 8.26 -23.36
N LEU A 20 -1.66 8.04 -23.81
CA LEU A 20 -2.46 9.09 -24.44
C LEU A 20 -2.72 10.25 -23.46
N ALA A 21 -3.05 9.96 -22.21
CA ALA A 21 -3.26 11.00 -21.20
C ALA A 21 -1.98 11.82 -20.94
N ALA A 22 -0.82 11.16 -20.89
CA ALA A 22 0.46 11.83 -20.74
C ALA A 22 0.77 12.74 -21.97
N LEU A 23 0.51 12.24 -23.17
CA LEU A 23 0.69 13.00 -24.40
C LEU A 23 -0.26 14.20 -24.47
N SER A 24 -1.54 14.01 -24.11
CA SER A 24 -2.54 15.06 -23.99
C SER A 24 -2.05 16.18 -23.07
N ARG A 25 -1.61 15.80 -21.87
CA ARG A 25 -1.12 16.74 -20.87
C ARG A 25 0.10 17.52 -21.37
N TRP A 26 1.07 16.82 -21.95
CA TRP A 26 2.28 17.47 -22.47
C TRP A 26 1.95 18.52 -23.53
N HIS A 27 1.06 18.21 -24.51
CA HIS A 27 0.66 19.19 -25.52
C HIS A 27 -0.03 20.40 -24.89
N THR A 28 -0.96 20.14 -23.97
CA THR A 28 -1.70 21.21 -23.29
C THR A 28 -0.76 22.11 -22.46
N ASP A 29 0.20 21.53 -21.73
CA ASP A 29 1.17 22.27 -20.91
C ASP A 29 2.13 23.12 -21.80
N GLN A 30 2.37 22.70 -23.05
CA GLN A 30 3.15 23.46 -24.05
C GLN A 30 2.30 24.45 -24.88
N GLY A 31 0.99 24.55 -24.63
CA GLY A 31 0.10 25.42 -25.41
C GLY A 31 -0.29 24.88 -26.79
N PHE A 32 0.01 23.63 -27.10
CA PHE A 32 -0.36 23.00 -28.37
C PHE A 32 -1.76 22.36 -28.32
N ALA A 33 -2.38 22.24 -29.50
CA ALA A 33 -3.62 21.50 -29.64
C ALA A 33 -3.43 20.03 -29.25
N ASP A 34 -4.37 19.48 -28.47
CA ASP A 34 -4.32 18.10 -27.98
C ASP A 34 -4.64 17.10 -29.14
N PRO A 35 -3.64 16.38 -29.66
CA PRO A 35 -3.84 15.45 -30.77
C PRO A 35 -4.61 14.20 -30.36
N THR A 36 -4.75 13.92 -29.08
CA THR A 36 -5.44 12.72 -28.58
C THR A 36 -6.97 12.84 -28.69
N LYS A 37 -7.47 14.07 -28.82
CA LYS A 37 -8.91 14.35 -29.03
C LYS A 37 -9.38 14.12 -30.46
N SER A 38 -8.47 13.86 -31.39
CA SER A 38 -8.82 13.57 -32.78
C SER A 38 -9.80 12.40 -32.88
N PRO A 39 -10.85 12.50 -33.76
CA PRO A 39 -11.76 11.40 -34.00
C PRO A 39 -11.06 10.11 -34.43
N LEU A 40 -10.00 10.20 -35.25
CA LEU A 40 -9.20 9.06 -35.69
C LEU A 40 -8.56 8.33 -34.51
N VAL A 41 -7.98 9.05 -33.54
CA VAL A 41 -7.38 8.43 -32.33
C VAL A 41 -8.43 7.67 -31.54
N ARG A 42 -9.62 8.25 -31.37
CA ARG A 42 -10.74 7.59 -30.66
C ARG A 42 -11.23 6.33 -31.39
N GLN A 43 -11.33 6.37 -32.71
CA GLN A 43 -11.74 5.21 -33.53
C GLN A 43 -10.71 4.08 -33.46
N VAL A 44 -9.41 4.39 -33.59
CA VAL A 44 -8.33 3.41 -33.46
C VAL A 44 -8.33 2.78 -32.06
N LEU A 45 -8.48 3.56 -30.99
CA LEU A 45 -8.55 3.05 -29.62
C LEU A 45 -9.77 2.14 -29.40
N LYS A 46 -10.92 2.48 -30.02
CA LYS A 46 -12.12 1.65 -30.00
C LYS A 46 -11.89 0.33 -30.73
N GLY A 47 -11.26 0.36 -31.92
CA GLY A 47 -10.90 -0.83 -32.69
C GLY A 47 -9.94 -1.75 -31.91
N ILE A 48 -8.91 -1.19 -31.30
CA ILE A 48 -7.98 -1.96 -30.45
C ILE A 48 -8.72 -2.67 -29.29
N ARG A 49 -9.67 -1.99 -28.64
CA ARG A 49 -10.48 -2.62 -27.56
C ARG A 49 -11.32 -3.80 -28.05
N SER A 50 -11.78 -3.72 -29.29
CA SER A 50 -12.58 -4.80 -29.91
C SER A 50 -11.71 -5.99 -30.35
N LEU A 51 -10.56 -5.70 -30.98
CA LEU A 51 -9.68 -6.72 -31.54
C LEU A 51 -8.77 -7.38 -30.50
N HIS A 52 -8.37 -6.63 -29.48
CA HIS A 52 -7.47 -7.08 -28.41
C HIS A 52 -8.16 -7.04 -27.04
N ALA A 53 -9.37 -7.62 -26.98
CA ALA A 53 -10.14 -7.73 -25.74
C ALA A 53 -9.48 -8.77 -24.80
N VAL A 54 -8.58 -8.30 -23.95
CA VAL A 54 -7.98 -9.13 -22.88
C VAL A 54 -8.62 -8.75 -21.55
N PRO A 55 -9.16 -9.71 -20.79
CA PRO A 55 -9.67 -9.44 -19.45
C PRO A 55 -8.60 -8.77 -18.58
N GLU A 56 -8.99 -7.74 -17.83
CA GLU A 56 -8.08 -7.10 -16.90
C GLU A 56 -7.63 -8.11 -15.82
N LYS A 57 -6.31 -8.29 -15.69
CA LYS A 57 -5.73 -9.08 -14.61
C LYS A 57 -5.85 -8.29 -13.30
N ARG A 58 -6.92 -8.53 -12.57
CA ARG A 58 -7.11 -7.94 -11.24
C ARG A 58 -6.43 -8.77 -10.18
N ALA A 59 -5.84 -8.11 -9.18
CA ALA A 59 -5.40 -8.79 -7.98
C ALA A 59 -6.60 -9.37 -7.24
N ARG A 60 -6.45 -10.56 -6.65
CA ARG A 60 -7.48 -11.11 -5.77
C ARG A 60 -7.54 -10.27 -4.49
N PRO A 61 -8.74 -9.95 -3.99
CA PRO A 61 -8.86 -9.29 -2.70
C PRO A 61 -8.34 -10.20 -1.59
N LEU A 62 -7.74 -9.60 -0.57
CA LEU A 62 -7.36 -10.34 0.65
C LEU A 62 -8.63 -10.60 1.46
N GLU A 63 -9.04 -11.87 1.51
CA GLU A 63 -10.21 -12.32 2.27
C GLU A 63 -9.89 -12.44 3.75
N LEU A 64 -10.91 -12.30 4.61
CA LEU A 64 -10.74 -12.39 6.07
C LEU A 64 -10.16 -13.74 6.52
N ALA A 65 -10.57 -14.84 5.88
CA ALA A 65 -10.06 -16.17 6.18
C ALA A 65 -8.54 -16.27 5.91
N VAL A 66 -8.08 -15.69 4.81
CA VAL A 66 -6.65 -15.65 4.46
C VAL A 66 -5.90 -14.76 5.44
N LEU A 67 -6.48 -13.62 5.83
CA LEU A 67 -5.88 -12.75 6.84
C LEU A 67 -5.72 -13.48 8.19
N GLN A 68 -6.71 -14.29 8.60
CA GLN A 68 -6.62 -15.10 9.81
C GLN A 68 -5.49 -16.11 9.76
N GLN A 69 -5.31 -16.81 8.63
CA GLN A 69 -4.21 -17.75 8.43
C GLN A 69 -2.84 -17.05 8.53
N ILE A 70 -2.73 -15.90 7.91
CA ILE A 70 -1.49 -15.10 7.94
C ILE A 70 -1.21 -14.62 9.37
N ASP A 71 -2.22 -14.12 10.09
CA ASP A 71 -2.07 -13.66 11.47
C ASP A 71 -1.64 -14.80 12.41
N GLN A 72 -2.22 -16.00 12.27
CA GLN A 72 -1.82 -17.19 13.01
C GLN A 72 -0.36 -17.58 12.72
N TRP A 73 0.04 -17.57 11.44
CA TRP A 73 1.42 -17.84 11.07
C TRP A 73 2.39 -16.83 11.70
N LEU A 74 2.05 -15.52 11.65
CA LEU A 74 2.85 -14.48 12.27
C LEU A 74 2.94 -14.64 13.79
N ASP A 75 1.86 -15.04 14.44
CA ASP A 75 1.82 -15.28 15.87
C ASP A 75 2.78 -16.43 16.27
N VAL A 76 2.73 -17.53 15.52
CA VAL A 76 3.69 -18.65 15.70
C VAL A 76 5.13 -18.22 15.45
N ALA A 77 5.36 -17.44 14.38
CA ALA A 77 6.71 -16.95 14.04
C ALA A 77 7.26 -15.99 15.11
N ILE A 78 6.42 -15.11 15.68
CA ILE A 78 6.76 -14.24 16.80
C ILE A 78 7.12 -15.07 18.04
N GLY A 79 6.29 -16.05 18.41
CA GLY A 79 6.56 -16.94 19.54
C GLY A 79 7.84 -17.76 19.38
N ASN A 80 8.15 -18.22 18.18
CA ASN A 80 9.41 -18.91 17.87
C ASN A 80 10.61 -17.99 18.03
N ALA A 81 10.54 -16.78 17.48
CA ALA A 81 11.61 -15.78 17.60
C ALA A 81 11.87 -15.35 19.05
N GLN A 82 10.81 -15.24 19.86
CA GLN A 82 10.93 -14.96 21.30
C GLN A 82 11.66 -16.09 22.03
N ARG A 83 11.28 -17.35 21.77
CA ARG A 83 11.89 -18.52 22.43
C ARG A 83 13.34 -18.76 22.03
N SER A 84 13.69 -18.48 20.76
CA SER A 84 15.07 -18.62 20.26
C SER A 84 15.97 -17.41 20.55
N GLY A 85 15.42 -16.30 21.05
CA GLY A 85 16.17 -15.05 21.24
C GLY A 85 16.53 -14.36 19.92
N ASP A 86 15.88 -14.72 18.78
CA ASP A 86 16.09 -14.07 17.48
C ASP A 86 15.40 -12.70 17.42
N ARG A 87 16.08 -11.70 18.01
CA ARG A 87 15.59 -10.31 18.06
C ARG A 87 15.28 -9.74 16.67
N PRO A 88 16.14 -9.92 15.63
CA PRO A 88 15.83 -9.46 14.27
C PRO A 88 14.53 -10.05 13.70
N ALA A 89 14.30 -11.35 13.87
CA ALA A 89 13.06 -11.99 13.43
C ALA A 89 11.86 -11.49 14.23
N LEU A 90 11.97 -11.39 15.56
CA LEU A 90 10.93 -10.88 16.44
C LEU A 90 10.46 -9.49 16.00
N LEU A 91 11.39 -8.55 15.80
CA LEU A 91 11.10 -7.21 15.35
C LEU A 91 10.41 -7.19 13.97
N ARG A 92 10.94 -7.97 13.01
CA ARG A 92 10.36 -8.03 11.66
C ARG A 92 8.94 -8.59 11.65
N GLN A 93 8.68 -9.68 12.37
CA GLN A 93 7.37 -10.32 12.38
C GLN A 93 6.32 -9.47 13.12
N THR A 94 6.69 -8.86 14.25
CA THR A 94 5.78 -7.97 14.99
C THR A 94 5.44 -6.72 14.17
N ARG A 95 6.43 -6.09 13.51
CA ARG A 95 6.18 -4.99 12.57
C ARG A 95 5.25 -5.41 11.44
N ASN A 96 5.51 -6.57 10.82
CA ASN A 96 4.75 -7.05 9.67
C ASN A 96 3.30 -7.33 10.06
N ARG A 97 3.06 -7.90 11.25
CA ARG A 97 1.71 -8.11 11.80
C ARG A 97 0.95 -6.79 11.94
N SER A 98 1.57 -5.79 12.55
CA SER A 98 1.00 -4.46 12.71
C SER A 98 0.67 -3.80 11.37
N LEU A 99 1.64 -3.81 10.44
CA LEU A 99 1.47 -3.25 9.09
C LEU A 99 0.29 -3.89 8.35
N MET A 100 0.20 -5.23 8.42
CA MET A 100 -0.83 -5.97 7.69
C MET A 100 -2.22 -5.76 8.28
N LEU A 101 -2.38 -5.85 9.60
CA LEU A 101 -3.67 -5.66 10.24
C LEU A 101 -4.17 -4.22 10.07
N LEU A 102 -3.31 -3.23 10.25
CA LEU A 102 -3.67 -1.83 10.05
C LEU A 102 -4.02 -1.54 8.58
N GLY A 103 -3.22 -2.06 7.65
CA GLY A 103 -3.46 -1.95 6.22
C GLY A 103 -4.79 -2.57 5.78
N PHE A 104 -5.11 -3.76 6.29
CA PHE A 104 -6.35 -4.45 5.97
C PHE A 104 -7.59 -3.70 6.48
N TRP A 105 -7.64 -3.41 7.78
CA TRP A 105 -8.83 -2.82 8.39
C TRP A 105 -9.12 -1.39 7.95
N ARG A 106 -8.10 -0.63 7.54
CA ARG A 106 -8.28 0.75 7.07
C ARG A 106 -8.22 0.90 5.56
N GLY A 107 -7.81 -0.15 4.84
CA GLY A 107 -7.64 -0.09 3.40
C GLY A 107 -6.56 0.92 2.99
N PHE A 108 -5.55 1.13 3.84
CA PHE A 108 -4.46 2.04 3.54
C PHE A 108 -3.67 1.58 2.32
N ARG A 109 -3.28 2.53 1.49
CA ARG A 109 -2.31 2.28 0.42
C ARG A 109 -0.93 2.11 1.02
N SER A 110 -0.04 1.41 0.29
CA SER A 110 1.35 1.22 0.74
C SER A 110 2.05 2.54 1.05
N ASP A 111 1.82 3.57 0.25
CA ASP A 111 2.34 4.91 0.47
C ASP A 111 1.77 5.54 1.76
N GLU A 112 0.48 5.40 2.02
CA GLU A 112 -0.16 5.89 3.23
C GLU A 112 0.36 5.19 4.49
N LEU A 113 0.57 3.86 4.42
CA LEU A 113 1.14 3.08 5.54
C LEU A 113 2.56 3.51 5.91
N VAL A 114 3.44 3.66 4.91
CA VAL A 114 4.84 4.03 5.19
C VAL A 114 5.00 5.48 5.63
N ASN A 115 4.01 6.33 5.37
CA ASN A 115 3.98 7.72 5.81
C ASN A 115 3.27 7.93 7.16
N LEU A 116 2.75 6.88 7.79
CA LEU A 116 2.22 6.98 9.16
C LEU A 116 3.35 7.33 10.14
N ARG A 117 3.07 8.28 11.04
CA ARG A 117 4.00 8.73 12.07
C ARG A 117 3.42 8.48 13.46
N VAL A 118 4.28 8.09 14.40
CA VAL A 118 3.86 7.73 15.77
C VAL A 118 3.14 8.88 16.46
N GLU A 119 3.67 10.10 16.35
CA GLU A 119 3.11 11.32 16.93
C GLU A 119 1.76 11.73 16.35
N ASN A 120 1.38 11.16 15.19
CA ASN A 120 0.11 11.40 14.53
C ASN A 120 -0.92 10.28 14.80
N ILE A 121 -0.64 9.40 15.76
CA ILE A 121 -1.53 8.30 16.14
C ILE A 121 -1.89 8.43 17.61
N GLU A 122 -3.17 8.63 17.86
CA GLU A 122 -3.73 8.66 19.21
C GLU A 122 -4.44 7.33 19.51
N VAL A 123 -4.02 6.65 20.57
CA VAL A 123 -4.63 5.40 21.02
C VAL A 123 -5.48 5.66 22.25
N THR A 124 -6.78 5.32 22.14
CA THR A 124 -7.71 5.33 23.28
C THR A 124 -7.94 3.91 23.76
N PRO A 125 -7.47 3.53 24.96
CA PRO A 125 -7.61 2.17 25.48
C PRO A 125 -9.06 1.69 25.45
N GLY A 126 -9.29 0.46 24.96
CA GLY A 126 -10.60 -0.15 24.84
C GLY A 126 -11.53 0.39 23.75
N GLN A 127 -11.21 1.55 23.17
CA GLN A 127 -12.03 2.15 22.11
C GLN A 127 -11.42 1.97 20.72
N GLY A 128 -10.14 2.28 20.57
CA GLY A 128 -9.48 2.21 19.28
C GLY A 128 -8.28 3.12 19.15
N MET A 129 -7.97 3.49 17.90
CA MET A 129 -6.95 4.49 17.59
C MET A 129 -7.40 5.40 16.45
N ALA A 130 -6.89 6.63 16.45
CA ALA A 130 -7.07 7.63 15.40
C ALA A 130 -5.71 7.91 14.76
N CYS A 131 -5.62 7.73 13.43
CA CYS A 131 -4.40 7.97 12.65
C CYS A 131 -4.61 9.21 11.78
N TYR A 132 -3.81 10.23 11.96
CA TYR A 132 -3.81 11.41 11.10
C TYR A 132 -2.79 11.24 9.97
N LEU A 133 -3.23 11.49 8.74
CA LEU A 133 -2.39 11.55 7.55
C LEU A 133 -2.52 12.93 6.93
N GLY A 134 -1.43 13.69 6.91
CA GLY A 134 -1.40 15.04 6.33
C GLY A 134 -1.58 15.06 4.82
N ARG A 135 -1.38 13.92 4.13
CA ARG A 135 -1.55 13.79 2.68
C ARG A 135 -2.06 12.40 2.31
N THR A 136 -3.14 12.36 1.55
CA THR A 136 -3.63 11.12 0.92
C THR A 136 -3.87 11.35 -0.58
N LYS A 137 -3.87 10.29 -1.39
CA LYS A 137 -4.09 10.39 -2.84
C LYS A 137 -5.45 11.00 -3.20
N GLY A 138 -6.44 10.90 -2.31
CA GLY A 138 -7.78 11.46 -2.51
C GLY A 138 -7.95 12.88 -1.99
N ASP A 139 -7.00 13.38 -1.24
CA ASP A 139 -7.03 14.72 -0.64
C ASP A 139 -6.38 15.74 -1.59
N ARG A 140 -7.21 16.29 -2.46
CA ARG A 140 -6.78 17.31 -3.44
C ARG A 140 -6.47 18.67 -2.81
N GLN A 141 -7.01 18.95 -1.62
CA GLN A 141 -6.87 20.23 -0.93
C GLN A 141 -5.75 20.21 0.12
N LEU A 142 -5.08 19.06 0.31
CA LEU A 142 -4.00 18.86 1.28
C LEU A 142 -4.39 19.25 2.73
N GLN A 143 -5.64 18.99 3.11
CA GLN A 143 -6.16 19.29 4.45
C GLN A 143 -5.81 18.20 5.47
N GLY A 144 -5.33 17.06 5.00
CA GLY A 144 -5.11 15.88 5.82
C GLY A 144 -6.41 15.17 6.21
N ARG A 145 -6.27 13.97 6.77
CA ARG A 145 -7.42 13.15 7.14
C ARG A 145 -7.15 12.29 8.35
N VAL A 146 -8.15 12.21 9.24
CA VAL A 146 -8.14 11.29 10.38
C VAL A 146 -8.84 9.98 10.01
N PHE A 147 -8.20 8.87 10.29
CA PHE A 147 -8.71 7.52 10.08
C PHE A 147 -8.87 6.83 11.44
N LYS A 148 -10.11 6.51 11.82
CA LYS A 148 -10.38 5.82 13.08
C LYS A 148 -10.35 4.31 12.88
N CYS A 149 -9.63 3.59 13.73
CA CYS A 149 -9.57 2.13 13.82
C CYS A 149 -10.16 1.69 15.16
N PRO A 150 -11.24 0.91 15.19
CA PRO A 150 -11.76 0.40 16.45
C PRO A 150 -10.84 -0.66 17.06
N ALA A 151 -10.84 -0.78 18.38
CA ALA A 151 -10.28 -1.94 19.06
C ALA A 151 -11.16 -3.16 18.77
N LEU A 152 -10.53 -4.28 18.45
CA LEU A 152 -11.21 -5.53 18.11
C LEU A 152 -10.78 -6.64 19.06
N SER A 153 -11.66 -7.61 19.31
CA SER A 153 -11.35 -8.80 20.11
C SER A 153 -10.41 -9.78 19.38
N ARG A 154 -10.45 -9.80 18.05
CA ARG A 154 -9.62 -10.66 17.19
C ARG A 154 -9.06 -9.85 16.03
N LEU A 155 -7.86 -10.19 15.56
CA LEU A 155 -7.17 -9.48 14.46
C LEU A 155 -7.10 -7.96 14.71
N CYS A 156 -6.82 -7.59 15.95
CA CYS A 156 -6.90 -6.20 16.40
C CYS A 156 -5.72 -5.37 15.89
N PRO A 157 -5.94 -4.36 15.05
CA PRO A 157 -4.88 -3.49 14.55
C PRO A 157 -4.26 -2.65 15.67
N VAL A 158 -5.05 -2.29 16.70
CA VAL A 158 -4.58 -1.48 17.85
C VAL A 158 -3.60 -2.26 18.71
N THR A 159 -3.94 -3.52 19.05
CA THR A 159 -3.05 -4.39 19.82
C THR A 159 -1.75 -4.67 19.07
N ALA A 160 -1.84 -4.94 17.77
CA ALA A 160 -0.66 -5.18 16.94
C ALA A 160 0.21 -3.92 16.79
N PHE A 161 -0.39 -2.75 16.67
CA PHE A 161 0.32 -1.47 16.64
C PHE A 161 1.07 -1.23 17.96
N ASN A 162 0.39 -1.36 19.10
CA ASN A 162 0.99 -1.14 20.40
C ASN A 162 2.15 -2.13 20.67
N ALA A 163 1.97 -3.41 20.32
CA ALA A 163 3.02 -4.42 20.44
C ALA A 163 4.26 -4.05 19.61
N TRP A 164 4.07 -3.56 18.38
CA TRP A 164 5.17 -3.12 17.54
C TRP A 164 5.87 -1.88 18.09
N VAL A 165 5.13 -0.82 18.41
CA VAL A 165 5.69 0.45 18.91
C VAL A 165 6.47 0.23 20.21
N SER A 166 5.91 -0.56 21.14
CA SER A 166 6.58 -0.89 22.42
C SER A 166 7.84 -1.72 22.21
N LEU A 167 7.78 -2.77 21.38
CA LEU A 167 8.93 -3.65 21.12
C LEU A 167 10.09 -2.91 20.46
N ALA A 168 9.78 -1.99 19.53
CA ALA A 168 10.76 -1.20 18.79
C ALA A 168 11.19 0.07 19.53
N GLY A 169 10.55 0.43 20.65
CA GLY A 169 10.85 1.64 21.43
C GLY A 169 10.56 2.94 20.67
N LEU A 170 9.50 2.96 19.86
CA LEU A 170 9.20 4.13 19.02
C LEU A 170 8.43 5.18 19.81
N THR A 171 8.96 6.40 19.87
CA THR A 171 8.32 7.56 20.50
C THR A 171 7.84 8.59 19.47
N GLU A 172 8.52 8.67 18.33
CA GLU A 172 8.23 9.62 17.25
C GLU A 172 8.71 9.07 15.90
N GLY A 173 8.41 9.77 14.81
CA GLY A 173 8.87 9.45 13.47
C GLY A 173 8.03 8.36 12.77
N PRO A 174 8.55 7.76 11.69
CA PRO A 174 7.82 6.76 10.94
C PRO A 174 7.45 5.55 11.81
N VAL A 175 6.18 5.09 11.70
CA VAL A 175 5.73 3.88 12.40
C VAL A 175 6.43 2.65 11.84
N PHE A 176 6.44 2.48 10.53
CA PHE A 176 7.02 1.31 9.89
C PHE A 176 8.41 1.61 9.34
N ARG A 177 9.43 1.16 10.08
CA ARG A 177 10.84 1.43 9.81
C ARG A 177 11.54 0.22 9.20
N LYS A 178 12.68 0.46 8.54
CA LYS A 178 13.59 -0.59 8.09
C LYS A 178 14.19 -1.29 9.31
N ILE A 179 14.47 -2.59 9.17
CA ILE A 179 15.15 -3.40 10.18
C ILE A 179 16.25 -4.16 9.46
N ASP A 180 17.48 -4.00 9.91
CA ASP A 180 18.63 -4.70 9.34
C ASP A 180 18.68 -6.18 9.77
N ARG A 181 19.71 -6.90 9.32
CA ARG A 181 19.89 -8.32 9.64
C ARG A 181 20.26 -8.57 11.10
N TRP A 182 20.77 -7.57 11.79
CA TRP A 182 21.17 -7.66 13.20
C TRP A 182 20.07 -7.16 14.17
N GLY A 183 18.97 -6.64 13.64
CA GLY A 183 17.85 -6.14 14.47
C GLY A 183 17.96 -4.68 14.85
N HIS A 184 18.77 -3.88 14.15
CA HIS A 184 18.74 -2.43 14.33
C HIS A 184 17.52 -1.86 13.58
N VAL A 185 16.74 -1.07 14.30
CA VAL A 185 15.58 -0.35 13.75
C VAL A 185 16.09 1.01 13.26
N ALA A 186 16.01 1.26 11.95
CA ALA A 186 16.43 2.52 11.35
C ALA A 186 15.50 3.68 11.73
N GLU A 187 15.96 4.90 11.56
CA GLU A 187 15.10 6.09 11.70
C GLU A 187 14.21 6.30 10.47
N GLU A 188 14.64 5.80 9.30
CA GLU A 188 13.91 5.98 8.07
C GLU A 188 12.74 5.00 7.93
N SER A 189 11.73 5.50 7.22
CA SER A 189 10.57 4.70 6.84
C SER A 189 10.94 3.49 5.98
N LEU A 190 10.11 2.45 6.08
CA LEU A 190 10.11 1.33 5.14
C LEU A 190 9.79 1.85 3.73
N HIS A 191 10.56 1.42 2.72
CA HIS A 191 10.29 1.81 1.34
C HIS A 191 8.95 1.24 0.86
N VAL A 192 8.17 2.03 0.11
CA VAL A 192 6.84 1.63 -0.40
C VAL A 192 6.86 0.26 -1.09
N ASN A 193 7.86 0.00 -1.94
CA ASN A 193 7.99 -1.27 -2.64
C ASN A 193 8.38 -2.45 -1.73
N SER A 194 8.90 -2.19 -0.54
CA SER A 194 9.24 -3.25 0.43
C SER A 194 8.01 -3.80 1.16
N SER A 195 6.89 -3.06 1.19
CA SER A 195 5.62 -3.54 1.76
C SER A 195 4.93 -4.57 0.86
N ILE A 196 5.14 -4.50 -0.47
CA ILE A 196 4.50 -5.37 -1.46
C ILE A 196 4.95 -6.83 -1.33
N PRO A 197 6.26 -7.17 -1.23
CA PRO A 197 6.70 -8.54 -1.03
C PRO A 197 6.22 -9.18 0.27
N LEU A 198 6.01 -8.38 1.33
CA LEU A 198 5.49 -8.86 2.61
C LEU A 198 4.05 -9.38 2.50
N LEU A 199 3.28 -8.82 1.55
CA LEU A 199 1.90 -9.22 1.28
C LEU A 199 1.77 -10.28 0.17
N ARG A 200 2.85 -10.54 -0.58
CA ARG A 200 2.86 -11.45 -1.75
C ARG A 200 3.55 -12.78 -1.51
N ARG A 201 4.28 -12.95 -0.41
CA ARG A 201 4.90 -14.25 -0.12
C ARG A 201 3.79 -15.26 0.15
N PRO A 202 3.69 -16.34 -0.64
CA PRO A 202 2.79 -17.44 -0.30
C PRO A 202 3.27 -18.04 1.03
N PHE A 203 2.34 -18.17 1.93
CA PHE A 203 2.53 -18.90 3.17
C PHE A 203 2.35 -20.38 2.90
#